data_058d1bbe39b8ca55b8c9139c4db5f57c
#
_entry.id   058d1bbe39b8ca55b8c9139c4db5f57c
#
_cell.length_a   1.000
_cell.length_b   1.000
_cell.length_c   1.000
_cell.angle_alpha   90.00
_cell.angle_beta   90.00
_cell.angle_gamma   90.00
#
_symmetry.space_group_name_H-M   'P 1'
#
loop_
_entity.id
_entity.type
_entity.pdbx_description
1 polymer ?
#
loop_
_entity_poly.entity_id
_entity_poly.type
_entity_poly.pdbx_seq_one_letter_code
_entity_poly.pdbx_strand_id
1 'polypeptide(L)'
;MIDGDIGQFETAQKVSELAIKRFGSIDAVVANAGIFVVKPFTDYTADDFRALVSTNLAGFIYITQLAVKQMQAQKTGGSIVSITAALVDNPIVGEPASLSMITKGGLQAGLISLASEYAKEHIRFNAVAPGIVDTPLHSDLGEEVVKRQSPMGTVSTVEDIASAVIYLTEARQVTGEVLHVDGGAHVGKW
;
A
#
# COMPACT_ATOMS: atom_id res chain seq x y z
N MET A 1 -4.88 -15.78 13.68
CA MET A 1 -5.05 -14.31 13.51
C MET A 1 -4.33 -13.65 14.67
N ILE A 2 -3.73 -12.49 14.46
CA ILE A 2 -3.13 -11.65 15.50
C ILE A 2 -3.81 -10.28 15.40
N ASP A 3 -4.29 -9.78 16.51
CA ASP A 3 -4.78 -8.42 16.64
C ASP A 3 -3.68 -7.53 17.21
N GLY A 4 -3.57 -6.30 16.72
CA GLY A 4 -2.60 -5.32 17.20
C GLY A 4 -2.44 -4.14 16.26
N ASP A 5 -1.83 -3.08 16.77
CA ASP A 5 -1.45 -1.92 15.98
C ASP A 5 -0.19 -2.23 15.17
N ILE A 6 -0.28 -2.22 13.85
CA ILE A 6 0.85 -2.50 12.96
C ILE A 6 1.95 -1.44 13.05
N GLY A 7 1.62 -0.25 13.53
CA GLY A 7 2.58 0.82 13.83
C GLY A 7 3.50 0.51 15.01
N GLN A 8 3.28 -0.62 15.71
CA GLN A 8 4.13 -1.10 16.80
C GLN A 8 4.98 -2.28 16.29
N PHE A 9 6.28 -2.22 16.53
CA PHE A 9 7.22 -3.26 16.09
C PHE A 9 6.86 -4.65 16.63
N GLU A 10 6.39 -4.71 17.87
CA GLU A 10 5.99 -5.95 18.54
C GLU A 10 4.83 -6.66 17.83
N THR A 11 3.92 -5.92 17.20
CA THR A 11 2.85 -6.51 16.38
C THR A 11 3.42 -7.18 15.13
N ALA A 12 4.29 -6.48 14.40
CA ALA A 12 4.95 -7.04 13.23
C ALA A 12 5.78 -8.29 13.59
N GLN A 13 6.47 -8.26 14.73
CA GLN A 13 7.23 -9.39 15.24
C GLN A 13 6.32 -10.62 15.50
N LYS A 14 5.22 -10.43 16.24
CA LYS A 14 4.26 -11.52 16.51
C LYS A 14 3.66 -12.11 15.23
N VAL A 15 3.34 -11.27 14.23
CA VAL A 15 2.82 -11.73 12.94
C VAL A 15 3.86 -12.59 12.22
N SER A 16 5.11 -12.11 12.14
CA SER A 16 6.21 -12.84 11.49
C SER A 16 6.51 -14.16 12.17
N GLU A 17 6.61 -14.17 13.50
CA GLU A 17 6.83 -15.39 14.30
C GLU A 17 5.71 -16.40 14.11
N LEU A 18 4.45 -15.96 14.07
CA LEU A 18 3.31 -16.83 13.83
C LEU A 18 3.35 -17.45 12.43
N ALA A 19 3.69 -16.65 11.40
CA ALA A 19 3.81 -17.14 10.03
C ALA A 19 4.89 -18.23 9.94
N ILE A 20 6.08 -17.96 10.47
CA ILE A 20 7.20 -18.92 10.49
C ILE A 20 6.82 -20.17 11.28
N LYS A 21 6.21 -20.03 12.45
CA LYS A 21 5.78 -21.16 13.27
C LYS A 21 4.75 -22.06 12.56
N ARG A 22 3.84 -21.47 11.77
CA ARG A 22 2.75 -22.22 11.12
C ARG A 22 3.14 -22.81 9.78
N PHE A 23 3.92 -22.09 9.00
CA PHE A 23 4.18 -22.41 7.59
C PHE A 23 5.65 -22.70 7.31
N GLY A 24 6.56 -22.40 8.25
CA GLY A 24 8.01 -22.56 8.07
C GLY A 24 8.67 -21.46 7.25
N SER A 25 7.88 -20.61 6.59
CA SER A 25 8.36 -19.58 5.66
C SER A 25 7.50 -18.31 5.67
N ILE A 26 8.04 -17.25 5.09
CA ILE A 26 7.30 -16.07 4.63
C ILE A 26 7.65 -15.89 3.15
N ASP A 27 6.70 -16.13 2.27
CA ASP A 27 6.90 -16.08 0.81
C ASP A 27 6.30 -14.83 0.19
N ALA A 28 5.27 -14.27 0.84
CA ALA A 28 4.62 -13.03 0.42
C ALA A 28 4.17 -12.19 1.60
N VAL A 29 4.22 -10.86 1.43
CA VAL A 29 3.62 -9.88 2.34
C VAL A 29 2.73 -8.94 1.54
N VAL A 30 1.51 -8.76 2.00
CA VAL A 30 0.60 -7.72 1.50
C VAL A 30 0.48 -6.65 2.58
N ALA A 31 1.18 -5.52 2.38
CA ALA A 31 1.15 -4.38 3.30
C ALA A 31 -0.06 -3.50 2.97
N ASN A 32 -1.24 -3.94 3.40
CA ASN A 32 -2.52 -3.29 3.14
C ASN A 32 -2.91 -2.29 4.23
N ALA A 33 -2.50 -2.51 5.48
CA ALA A 33 -2.87 -1.66 6.59
C ALA A 33 -2.49 -0.19 6.32
N GLY A 34 -3.46 0.70 6.44
CA GLY A 34 -3.24 2.11 6.16
C GLY A 34 -4.44 2.94 6.56
N ILE A 35 -4.20 4.22 6.80
CA ILE A 35 -5.23 5.23 7.05
C ILE A 35 -5.10 6.36 6.05
N PHE A 36 -6.20 7.05 5.80
CA PHE A 36 -6.29 8.17 4.88
C PHE A 36 -7.08 9.31 5.55
N VAL A 37 -6.53 10.51 5.51
CA VAL A 37 -7.15 11.69 6.12
C VAL A 37 -7.20 12.80 5.09
N VAL A 38 -8.39 13.34 4.86
CA VAL A 38 -8.64 14.45 3.93
C VAL A 38 -8.94 15.71 4.74
N LYS A 39 -8.04 16.69 4.68
CA LYS A 39 -8.24 18.04 5.24
C LYS A 39 -7.20 19.02 4.68
N PRO A 40 -7.46 20.34 4.72
CA PRO A 40 -6.48 21.36 4.35
C PRO A 40 -5.15 21.16 5.07
N PHE A 41 -4.04 21.45 4.40
CA PHE A 41 -2.70 21.20 4.97
C PHE A 41 -2.48 21.89 6.31
N THR A 42 -3.00 23.09 6.49
CA THR A 42 -2.88 23.88 7.71
C THR A 42 -3.66 23.30 8.89
N ASP A 43 -4.62 22.42 8.63
CA ASP A 43 -5.53 21.88 9.64
C ASP A 43 -5.09 20.51 10.18
N TYR A 44 -4.03 19.93 9.61
CA TYR A 44 -3.44 18.71 10.14
C TYR A 44 -2.82 18.97 11.52
N THR A 45 -3.19 18.13 12.46
CA THR A 45 -2.66 18.15 13.82
C THR A 45 -1.40 17.29 13.95
N ALA A 46 -0.67 17.46 15.05
CA ALA A 46 0.44 16.58 15.38
C ALA A 46 -0.02 15.11 15.59
N ASP A 47 -1.27 14.90 16.00
CA ASP A 47 -1.84 13.56 16.16
C ASP A 47 -2.13 12.92 14.80
N ASP A 48 -2.68 13.66 13.84
CA ASP A 48 -2.85 13.18 12.46
C ASP A 48 -1.50 12.76 11.87
N PHE A 49 -0.47 13.57 12.05
CA PHE A 49 0.87 13.26 11.58
C PHE A 49 1.40 11.96 12.20
N ARG A 50 1.31 11.84 13.54
CA ARG A 50 1.77 10.63 14.23
C ARG A 50 1.01 9.40 13.78
N ALA A 51 -0.31 9.48 13.66
CA ALA A 51 -1.14 8.37 13.21
C ALA A 51 -0.80 7.92 11.78
N LEU A 52 -0.69 8.86 10.84
CA LEU A 52 -0.36 8.58 9.44
C LEU A 52 1.04 7.99 9.29
N VAL A 53 2.04 8.54 9.99
CA VAL A 53 3.42 8.02 9.96
C VAL A 53 3.49 6.65 10.61
N SER A 54 2.88 6.46 11.78
CA SER A 54 2.89 5.20 12.50
C SER A 54 2.23 4.08 11.68
N THR A 55 1.01 4.29 11.19
CA THR A 55 0.29 3.24 10.47
C THR A 55 0.86 3.03 9.07
N ASN A 56 0.99 4.09 8.28
CA ASN A 56 1.33 3.94 6.86
C ASN A 56 2.82 3.64 6.63
N LEU A 57 3.73 4.29 7.37
CA LEU A 57 5.17 4.13 7.15
C LEU A 57 5.79 3.11 8.10
N ALA A 58 5.65 3.31 9.42
CA ALA A 58 6.27 2.41 10.38
C ALA A 58 5.71 0.99 10.26
N GLY A 59 4.39 0.84 10.08
CA GLY A 59 3.75 -0.46 9.85
C GLY A 59 4.30 -1.20 8.65
N PHE A 60 4.49 -0.52 7.53
CA PHE A 60 5.15 -1.09 6.34
C PHE A 60 6.61 -1.47 6.64
N ILE A 61 7.38 -0.57 7.22
CA ILE A 61 8.82 -0.77 7.47
C ILE A 61 9.04 -1.98 8.37
N TYR A 62 8.31 -2.08 9.49
CA TYR A 62 8.53 -3.13 10.49
C TYR A 62 8.24 -4.52 9.92
N ILE A 63 7.08 -4.72 9.30
CA ILE A 63 6.74 -6.04 8.74
C ILE A 63 7.64 -6.40 7.56
N THR A 64 8.00 -5.42 6.73
CA THR A 64 8.87 -5.61 5.58
C THR A 64 10.28 -6.02 6.00
N GLN A 65 10.87 -5.33 6.99
CA GLN A 65 12.19 -5.69 7.51
C GLN A 65 12.25 -7.14 8.04
N LEU A 66 11.24 -7.57 8.76
CA LEU A 66 11.17 -8.93 9.31
C LEU A 66 10.98 -9.96 8.18
N ALA A 67 10.11 -9.66 7.22
CA ALA A 67 9.88 -10.54 6.07
C ALA A 67 11.12 -10.68 5.19
N VAL A 68 11.80 -9.59 4.88
CA VAL A 68 13.05 -9.60 4.07
C VAL A 68 14.12 -10.44 4.76
N LYS A 69 14.35 -10.25 6.07
CA LYS A 69 15.32 -11.08 6.82
C LYS A 69 14.98 -12.57 6.73
N GLN A 70 13.71 -12.92 6.80
CA GLN A 70 13.26 -14.30 6.67
C GLN A 70 13.43 -14.81 5.24
N MET A 71 13.07 -14.03 4.22
CA MET A 71 13.26 -14.40 2.81
C MET A 71 14.73 -14.60 2.45
N GLN A 72 15.63 -13.77 3.00
CA GLN A 72 17.08 -13.94 2.87
C GLN A 72 17.56 -15.24 3.51
N ALA A 73 17.08 -15.56 4.72
CA ALA A 73 17.43 -16.82 5.40
C ALA A 73 16.91 -18.05 4.65
N GLN A 74 15.75 -17.97 4.03
CA GLN A 74 15.14 -19.04 3.22
C GLN A 74 15.86 -19.25 1.88
N LYS A 75 16.44 -18.19 1.30
CA LYS A 75 17.08 -18.18 -0.04
C LYS A 75 16.12 -18.57 -1.18
N THR A 76 14.83 -18.35 -1.01
CA THR A 76 13.79 -18.69 -2.00
C THR A 76 13.27 -17.45 -2.75
N GLY A 77 13.76 -16.26 -2.38
CA GLY A 77 13.13 -15.00 -2.81
C GLY A 77 11.81 -14.73 -2.11
N GLY A 78 11.01 -13.84 -2.66
CA GLY A 78 9.70 -13.49 -2.11
C GLY A 78 9.04 -12.33 -2.83
N SER A 79 7.85 -11.95 -2.37
CA SER A 79 7.07 -10.84 -2.93
C SER A 79 6.51 -9.94 -1.83
N ILE A 80 6.70 -8.65 -1.97
CA ILE A 80 6.09 -7.64 -1.09
C ILE A 80 5.25 -6.71 -1.96
N VAL A 81 3.96 -6.66 -1.66
CA VAL A 81 2.99 -5.79 -2.35
C VAL A 81 2.42 -4.81 -1.35
N SER A 82 2.55 -3.51 -1.61
CA SER A 82 2.00 -2.44 -0.77
C SER A 82 0.79 -1.80 -1.43
N ILE A 83 -0.16 -1.33 -0.63
CA ILE A 83 -1.30 -0.54 -1.11
C ILE A 83 -0.99 0.95 -0.92
N THR A 84 -0.78 1.66 -2.05
CA THR A 84 -0.54 3.10 -2.09
C THR A 84 -1.82 3.88 -2.40
N ALA A 85 -1.82 4.84 -3.29
CA ALA A 85 -2.99 5.54 -3.79
C ALA A 85 -2.68 6.21 -5.13
N ALA A 86 -3.62 6.20 -6.08
CA ALA A 86 -3.47 6.85 -7.37
C ALA A 86 -3.27 8.39 -7.24
N LEU A 87 -3.79 8.99 -6.18
CA LEU A 87 -3.61 10.41 -5.86
C LEU A 87 -2.15 10.82 -5.60
N VAL A 88 -1.23 9.88 -5.36
CA VAL A 88 0.20 10.16 -5.23
C VAL A 88 0.75 10.72 -6.54
N ASP A 89 0.37 10.09 -7.65
CA ASP A 89 0.87 10.45 -8.97
C ASP A 89 0.02 11.55 -9.64
N ASN A 90 -1.27 11.61 -9.31
CA ASN A 90 -2.20 12.57 -9.93
C ASN A 90 -3.14 13.21 -8.89
N PRO A 91 -2.70 14.27 -8.18
CA PRO A 91 -3.53 14.99 -7.21
C PRO A 91 -4.76 15.63 -7.87
N ILE A 92 -5.89 15.60 -7.19
CA ILE A 92 -7.16 16.16 -7.67
C ILE A 92 -7.46 17.49 -6.98
N VAL A 93 -7.79 18.50 -7.76
CA VAL A 93 -8.19 19.82 -7.23
C VAL A 93 -9.47 19.67 -6.39
N GLY A 94 -9.44 20.20 -5.16
CA GLY A 94 -10.55 20.10 -4.20
C GLY A 94 -10.50 18.87 -3.29
N GLU A 95 -9.46 18.02 -3.42
CA GLU A 95 -9.24 16.87 -2.54
C GLU A 95 -7.95 17.08 -1.72
N PRO A 96 -8.00 17.85 -0.62
CA PRO A 96 -6.80 18.18 0.16
C PRO A 96 -6.38 17.00 1.03
N ALA A 97 -5.42 16.20 0.56
CA ALA A 97 -4.93 15.00 1.22
C ALA A 97 -3.41 14.95 1.33
N SER A 98 -2.74 16.11 1.37
CA SER A 98 -1.29 16.22 1.23
C SER A 98 -0.51 15.37 2.24
N LEU A 99 -0.92 15.30 3.51
CA LEU A 99 -0.21 14.50 4.51
C LEU A 99 -0.38 12.99 4.27
N SER A 100 -1.56 12.56 3.84
CA SER A 100 -1.80 11.19 3.38
C SER A 100 -0.92 10.87 2.16
N MET A 101 -0.79 11.81 1.21
CA MET A 101 0.07 11.64 0.03
C MET A 101 1.56 11.62 0.37
N ILE A 102 2.01 12.39 1.35
CA ILE A 102 3.40 12.32 1.84
C ILE A 102 3.72 10.91 2.34
N THR A 103 2.84 10.30 3.12
CA THR A 103 3.09 8.94 3.64
C THR A 103 2.95 7.88 2.55
N LYS A 104 1.94 7.94 1.70
CA LYS A 104 1.74 6.98 0.60
C LYS A 104 2.80 7.14 -0.51
N GLY A 105 3.21 8.36 -0.82
CA GLY A 105 4.32 8.64 -1.75
C GLY A 105 5.66 8.19 -1.19
N GLY A 106 5.87 8.33 0.13
CA GLY A 106 7.04 7.79 0.82
C GLY A 106 7.14 6.26 0.69
N LEU A 107 6.01 5.55 0.82
CA LEU A 107 5.94 4.11 0.54
C LEU A 107 6.36 3.78 -0.89
N GLN A 108 5.81 4.51 -1.87
CA GLN A 108 6.09 4.28 -3.29
C GLN A 108 7.56 4.47 -3.61
N ALA A 109 8.16 5.57 -3.15
CA ALA A 109 9.59 5.84 -3.34
C ALA A 109 10.48 4.80 -2.64
N GLY A 110 10.15 4.44 -1.39
CA GLY A 110 10.87 3.42 -0.63
C GLY A 110 10.82 2.05 -1.29
N LEU A 111 9.65 1.66 -1.81
CA LEU A 111 9.43 0.40 -2.49
C LEU A 111 10.27 0.28 -3.77
N ILE A 112 10.35 1.33 -4.58
CA ILE A 112 11.21 1.34 -5.79
C ILE A 112 12.68 1.16 -5.40
N SER A 113 13.14 1.81 -4.33
CA SER A 113 14.50 1.64 -3.81
C SER A 113 14.76 0.21 -3.36
N LEU A 114 13.84 -0.38 -2.59
CA LEU A 114 13.94 -1.76 -2.10
C LEU A 114 13.92 -2.77 -3.25
N ALA A 115 13.14 -2.52 -4.31
CA ALA A 115 13.12 -3.37 -5.50
C ALA A 115 14.50 -3.47 -6.16
N SER A 116 15.24 -2.36 -6.22
CA SER A 116 16.62 -2.35 -6.73
C SER A 116 17.60 -3.02 -5.75
N GLU A 117 17.45 -2.76 -4.45
CA GLU A 117 18.34 -3.27 -3.40
C GLU A 117 18.34 -4.81 -3.35
N TYR A 118 17.15 -5.42 -3.41
CA TYR A 118 16.96 -6.87 -3.22
C TYR A 118 16.73 -7.65 -4.52
N ALA A 119 16.87 -7.04 -5.69
CA ALA A 119 16.64 -7.70 -6.98
C ALA A 119 17.46 -8.99 -7.17
N LYS A 120 18.75 -8.98 -6.78
CA LYS A 120 19.64 -10.14 -6.90
C LYS A 120 19.28 -11.30 -5.99
N GLU A 121 18.49 -11.02 -4.94
CA GLU A 121 18.00 -12.03 -4.00
C GLU A 121 16.61 -12.53 -4.39
N HIS A 122 16.09 -12.10 -5.54
CA HIS A 122 14.76 -12.42 -6.06
C HIS A 122 13.62 -12.03 -5.09
N ILE A 123 13.84 -11.01 -4.25
CA ILE A 123 12.79 -10.42 -3.42
C ILE A 123 12.24 -9.22 -4.18
N ARG A 124 10.97 -9.32 -4.56
CA ARG A 124 10.30 -8.33 -5.41
C ARG A 124 9.45 -7.39 -4.57
N PHE A 125 9.43 -6.12 -4.96
CA PHE A 125 8.66 -5.07 -4.29
C PHE A 125 7.81 -4.36 -5.32
N ASN A 126 6.48 -4.38 -5.14
CA ASN A 126 5.54 -3.73 -6.02
C ASN A 126 4.44 -3.03 -5.21
N ALA A 127 3.72 -2.12 -5.84
CA ALA A 127 2.56 -1.48 -5.24
C ALA A 127 1.33 -1.63 -6.12
N VAL A 128 0.17 -1.68 -5.49
CA VAL A 128 -1.10 -1.35 -6.12
C VAL A 128 -1.47 0.07 -5.70
N ALA A 129 -1.83 0.91 -6.65
CA ALA A 129 -2.31 2.27 -6.44
C ALA A 129 -3.80 2.37 -6.79
N PRO A 130 -4.70 2.16 -5.81
CA PRO A 130 -6.14 2.26 -6.03
C PRO A 130 -6.57 3.70 -6.27
N GLY A 131 -7.63 3.86 -7.08
CA GLY A 131 -8.52 5.00 -7.04
C GLY A 131 -9.57 4.86 -5.94
N ILE A 132 -10.83 5.22 -6.25
CA ILE A 132 -11.96 4.96 -5.35
C ILE A 132 -12.29 3.47 -5.40
N VAL A 133 -12.39 2.85 -4.23
CA VAL A 133 -12.76 1.44 -4.06
C VAL A 133 -14.04 1.36 -3.25
N ASP A 134 -14.98 0.50 -3.65
CA ASP A 134 -16.21 0.26 -2.92
C ASP A 134 -15.92 -0.43 -1.57
N THR A 135 -15.75 0.39 -0.56
CA THR A 135 -15.44 0.01 0.81
C THR A 135 -16.08 0.99 1.80
N PRO A 136 -16.19 0.64 3.09
CA PRO A 136 -16.69 1.58 4.10
C PRO A 136 -15.92 2.91 4.18
N LEU A 137 -14.68 2.96 3.73
CA LEU A 137 -13.89 4.21 3.66
C LEU A 137 -14.49 5.23 2.68
N HIS A 138 -15.22 4.76 1.69
CA HIS A 138 -15.78 5.58 0.61
C HIS A 138 -17.32 5.53 0.54
N SER A 139 -17.99 4.97 1.56
CA SER A 139 -19.45 4.80 1.59
C SER A 139 -20.26 6.09 1.42
N ASP A 140 -19.69 7.21 1.81
CA ASP A 140 -20.37 8.51 1.80
C ASP A 140 -20.09 9.36 0.55
N LEU A 141 -19.34 8.80 -0.44
CA LEU A 141 -19.05 9.50 -1.68
C LEU A 141 -20.26 9.50 -2.61
N GLY A 142 -20.70 10.69 -2.99
CA GLY A 142 -21.79 10.83 -3.97
C GLY A 142 -21.34 10.50 -5.41
N GLU A 143 -22.30 10.14 -6.27
CA GLU A 143 -22.06 9.81 -7.70
C GLU A 143 -21.23 10.85 -8.44
N GLU A 144 -21.44 12.14 -8.15
CA GLU A 144 -20.70 13.24 -8.79
C GLU A 144 -19.20 13.22 -8.46
N VAL A 145 -18.84 12.81 -7.23
CA VAL A 145 -17.45 12.64 -6.83
C VAL A 145 -16.82 11.48 -7.58
N VAL A 146 -17.53 10.36 -7.66
CA VAL A 146 -17.08 9.17 -8.41
C VAL A 146 -16.83 9.52 -9.88
N LYS A 147 -17.80 10.17 -10.55
CA LYS A 147 -17.68 10.59 -11.96
C LYS A 147 -16.49 11.52 -12.18
N ARG A 148 -16.22 12.41 -11.22
CA ARG A 148 -15.10 13.36 -11.31
C ARG A 148 -13.74 12.69 -11.08
N GLN A 149 -13.68 11.59 -10.34
CA GLN A 149 -12.43 10.92 -9.96
C GLN A 149 -12.15 9.64 -10.73
N SER A 150 -13.08 9.17 -11.56
CA SER A 150 -12.90 7.97 -12.38
C SER A 150 -13.34 8.24 -13.82
N PRO A 151 -12.41 8.30 -14.77
CA PRO A 151 -12.74 8.43 -16.19
C PRO A 151 -13.66 7.33 -16.72
N MET A 152 -13.56 6.12 -16.16
CA MET A 152 -14.49 5.04 -16.50
C MET A 152 -15.89 5.23 -15.92
N GLY A 153 -16.09 6.20 -15.03
CA GLY A 153 -17.38 6.48 -14.38
C GLY A 153 -17.81 5.42 -13.36
N THR A 154 -16.91 4.53 -12.98
CA THR A 154 -17.17 3.43 -12.03
C THR A 154 -16.13 3.44 -10.91
N VAL A 155 -16.46 2.83 -9.78
CA VAL A 155 -15.52 2.53 -8.69
C VAL A 155 -14.93 1.14 -8.87
N SER A 156 -13.71 0.94 -8.38
CA SER A 156 -13.12 -0.39 -8.32
C SER A 156 -13.78 -1.20 -7.21
N THR A 157 -13.87 -2.49 -7.40
CA THR A 157 -14.29 -3.43 -6.35
C THR A 157 -13.10 -3.89 -5.51
N VAL A 158 -13.36 -4.50 -4.36
CA VAL A 158 -12.33 -5.17 -3.55
C VAL A 158 -11.64 -6.29 -4.36
N GLU A 159 -12.41 -6.99 -5.19
CA GLU A 159 -11.94 -8.06 -6.08
C GLU A 159 -10.96 -7.55 -7.15
N ASP A 160 -11.18 -6.33 -7.68
CA ASP A 160 -10.26 -5.73 -8.65
C ASP A 160 -8.89 -5.48 -7.99
N ILE A 161 -8.90 -4.95 -6.76
CA ILE A 161 -7.67 -4.71 -6.00
C ILE A 161 -6.99 -6.03 -5.64
N ALA A 162 -7.75 -7.03 -5.17
CA ALA A 162 -7.23 -8.35 -4.83
C ALA A 162 -6.59 -9.04 -6.05
N SER A 163 -7.21 -8.94 -7.22
CA SER A 163 -6.69 -9.48 -8.48
C SER A 163 -5.34 -8.86 -8.86
N ALA A 164 -5.20 -7.53 -8.70
CA ALA A 164 -3.95 -6.83 -8.94
C ALA A 164 -2.86 -7.26 -7.94
N VAL A 165 -3.20 -7.43 -6.66
CA VAL A 165 -2.29 -7.93 -5.63
C VAL A 165 -1.81 -9.35 -5.96
N ILE A 166 -2.72 -10.24 -6.36
CA ILE A 166 -2.38 -11.62 -6.75
C ILE A 166 -1.44 -11.60 -7.95
N TYR A 167 -1.77 -10.82 -8.99
CA TYR A 167 -0.91 -10.67 -10.17
C TYR A 167 0.51 -10.26 -9.79
N LEU A 168 0.68 -9.19 -9.01
CA LEU A 168 2.00 -8.70 -8.59
C LEU A 168 2.73 -9.69 -7.68
N THR A 169 1.99 -10.48 -6.89
CA THR A 169 2.55 -11.52 -6.05
C THR A 169 3.13 -12.67 -6.88
N GLU A 170 2.48 -13.05 -7.99
CA GLU A 170 2.86 -14.18 -8.83
C GLU A 170 3.77 -13.83 -10.01
N ALA A 171 3.75 -12.59 -10.48
CA ALA A 171 4.51 -12.11 -11.65
C ALA A 171 6.01 -12.04 -11.37
N ARG A 172 6.74 -13.11 -11.67
CA ARG A 172 8.15 -13.34 -11.30
C ARG A 172 9.15 -12.33 -11.85
N GLN A 173 8.83 -11.62 -12.93
CA GLN A 173 9.71 -10.63 -13.56
C GLN A 173 9.26 -9.18 -13.33
N VAL A 174 8.28 -8.97 -12.43
CA VAL A 174 7.77 -7.64 -12.10
C VAL A 174 8.27 -7.24 -10.72
N THR A 175 9.08 -6.17 -10.68
CA THR A 175 9.56 -5.55 -9.43
C THR A 175 9.78 -4.05 -9.66
N GLY A 176 9.49 -3.23 -8.66
CA GLY A 176 9.54 -1.77 -8.73
C GLY A 176 8.32 -1.14 -9.43
N GLU A 177 7.28 -1.92 -9.69
CA GLU A 177 6.08 -1.48 -10.40
C GLU A 177 5.04 -0.89 -9.45
N VAL A 178 4.35 0.15 -9.91
CA VAL A 178 3.17 0.72 -9.28
C VAL A 178 1.98 0.52 -10.22
N LEU A 179 1.18 -0.50 -9.94
CA LEU A 179 0.04 -0.86 -10.76
C LEU A 179 -1.20 -0.06 -10.33
N HIS A 180 -1.66 0.83 -11.21
CA HIS A 180 -2.86 1.63 -10.96
C HIS A 180 -4.12 0.79 -11.22
N VAL A 181 -5.03 0.82 -10.25
CA VAL A 181 -6.38 0.24 -10.34
C VAL A 181 -7.37 1.34 -9.95
N ASP A 182 -7.60 2.26 -10.86
CA ASP A 182 -8.21 3.57 -10.56
C ASP A 182 -9.18 4.07 -11.64
N GLY A 183 -9.57 3.20 -12.58
CA GLY A 183 -10.46 3.58 -13.67
C GLY A 183 -9.87 4.64 -14.61
N GLY A 184 -8.54 4.78 -14.66
CA GLY A 184 -7.83 5.74 -15.49
C GLY A 184 -7.58 7.10 -14.84
N ALA A 185 -7.81 7.24 -13.53
CA ALA A 185 -7.64 8.50 -12.81
C ALA A 185 -6.24 9.10 -12.93
N HIS A 186 -5.21 8.27 -13.05
CA HIS A 186 -3.81 8.72 -13.13
C HIS A 186 -3.36 9.20 -14.52
N VAL A 187 -4.11 8.93 -15.60
CA VAL A 187 -3.61 9.16 -16.97
C VAL A 187 -3.93 10.52 -17.58
N GLY A 188 -4.50 11.47 -16.86
CA GLY A 188 -4.72 12.78 -17.44
C GLY A 188 -5.72 13.67 -16.74
N LYS A 189 -6.10 14.74 -17.46
CA LYS A 189 -7.20 15.64 -17.10
C LYS A 189 -8.38 15.34 -18.01
N TRP A 190 -9.54 15.18 -17.45
CA TRP A 190 -10.80 14.96 -18.16
C TRP A 190 -11.90 15.83 -17.56
#